data_155b46a8f6e826a21febcc74924618d9
#
_entry.id   155b46a8f6e826a21febcc74924618d9
#
_cell.length_a   1.000
_cell.length_b   1.000
_cell.length_c   1.000
_cell.angle_alpha   90.00
_cell.angle_beta   90.00
_cell.angle_gamma   90.00
#
_symmetry.space_group_name_H-M   'P 1'
#
loop_
_entity.id
_entity.type
_entity.pdbx_description
1 polymer ?
#
loop_
_entity_poly.entity_id
_entity_poly.type
_entity_poly.pdbx_seq_one_letter_code
_entity_poly.pdbx_strand_id
1 'polypeptide(L)'
;MFEPRILESAVFSDNRGFFTEVLKDYNFRQINMSWSLGGTFRGIHGQRGMDKAMWIGSGEATVFAVNLDPNSALFGKVVSQKMKAGDGKVFYAPWWWGRGFLAHEDTTVVYATTDIYRQEHEIAVSYLSIPDVKSVVEGSRLNLIISDKDQKAIDLHGSRDVLREWKRVGDEILEDE
;
A
#
# COMPACT_ATOMS: atom_id res chain seq x y z
N MET A 1 7.31 3.62 17.27
CA MET A 1 6.38 2.96 16.30
C MET A 1 6.63 3.61 14.95
N PHE A 2 6.99 2.84 13.92
CA PHE A 2 7.35 3.41 12.62
C PHE A 2 6.09 3.73 11.81
N GLU A 3 6.04 4.94 11.23
CA GLU A 3 4.99 5.36 10.30
C GLU A 3 5.42 5.11 8.85
N PRO A 4 4.48 5.08 7.89
CA PRO A 4 4.82 5.08 6.47
C PRO A 4 5.68 6.28 6.10
N ARG A 5 6.61 6.08 5.16
CA ARG A 5 7.56 7.13 4.76
C ARG A 5 7.87 7.03 3.28
N ILE A 6 8.28 8.16 2.71
CA ILE A 6 8.87 8.21 1.39
C ILE A 6 10.38 8.02 1.54
N LEU A 7 10.92 7.05 0.83
CA LEU A 7 12.35 6.91 0.59
C LEU A 7 12.63 7.58 -0.75
N GLU A 8 13.63 8.45 -0.80
CA GLU A 8 13.99 9.18 -2.03
C GLU A 8 15.30 8.65 -2.57
N SER A 9 15.30 8.35 -3.87
CA SER A 9 16.46 7.89 -4.62
C SER A 9 16.87 8.93 -5.66
N ALA A 10 18.16 9.08 -5.88
CA ALA A 10 18.65 9.94 -6.93
C ALA A 10 18.17 9.45 -8.31
N VAL A 11 17.74 10.36 -9.14
CA VAL A 11 17.33 10.10 -10.53
C VAL A 11 18.37 10.74 -11.46
N PHE A 12 18.99 9.92 -12.30
CA PHE A 12 20.00 10.33 -13.27
C PHE A 12 19.36 10.31 -14.66
N SER A 13 19.13 11.49 -15.23
CA SER A 13 18.47 11.64 -16.54
C SER A 13 19.46 12.06 -17.62
N ASP A 14 19.30 11.50 -18.84
CA ASP A 14 20.02 11.88 -20.05
C ASP A 14 19.10 11.78 -21.29
N ASN A 15 19.67 11.88 -22.50
CA ASN A 15 18.92 11.80 -23.76
C ASN A 15 18.30 10.43 -24.06
N ARG A 16 18.61 9.38 -23.29
CA ARG A 16 18.04 8.03 -23.39
C ARG A 16 16.88 7.79 -22.41
N GLY A 17 16.72 8.67 -21.40
CA GLY A 17 15.72 8.54 -20.34
C GLY A 17 16.32 8.77 -18.97
N PHE A 18 16.01 7.88 -18.00
CA PHE A 18 16.52 8.01 -16.64
C PHE A 18 17.01 6.66 -16.10
N PHE A 19 17.90 6.74 -15.10
CA PHE A 19 18.32 5.65 -14.24
C PHE A 19 18.12 6.05 -12.78
N THR A 20 17.66 5.12 -11.94
CA THR A 20 17.58 5.31 -10.49
C THR A 20 17.85 3.99 -9.77
N GLU A 21 18.56 4.03 -8.65
CA GLU A 21 18.70 2.90 -7.72
C GLU A 21 17.49 2.92 -6.79
N VAL A 22 16.42 2.21 -7.15
CA VAL A 22 15.10 2.29 -6.48
C VAL A 22 15.18 1.90 -5.00
N LEU A 23 15.89 0.81 -4.70
CA LEU A 23 16.10 0.30 -3.34
C LEU A 23 17.52 -0.23 -3.19
N LYS A 24 18.15 0.08 -2.05
CA LYS A 24 19.51 -0.34 -1.71
C LYS A 24 19.58 -0.69 -0.23
N ASP A 25 20.29 -1.76 0.10
CA ASP A 25 20.56 -2.22 1.47
C ASP A 25 19.28 -2.61 2.27
N TYR A 26 18.23 -3.10 1.57
CA TYR A 26 17.02 -3.64 2.19
C TYR A 26 16.94 -5.16 2.01
N ASN A 27 16.50 -5.86 3.05
CA ASN A 27 16.25 -7.30 2.99
C ASN A 27 14.80 -7.57 2.59
N PHE A 28 14.56 -7.72 1.28
CA PHE A 28 13.26 -8.10 0.74
C PHE A 28 13.29 -9.55 0.23
N ARG A 29 12.22 -10.30 0.49
CA ARG A 29 12.09 -11.72 0.14
C ARG A 29 11.27 -11.95 -1.13
N GLN A 30 10.40 -10.99 -1.51
CA GLN A 30 9.55 -11.11 -2.69
C GLN A 30 9.39 -9.76 -3.37
N ILE A 31 9.41 -9.76 -4.71
CA ILE A 31 9.11 -8.59 -5.53
C ILE A 31 7.94 -8.94 -6.43
N ASN A 32 6.94 -8.07 -6.47
CA ASN A 32 5.73 -8.22 -7.28
C ASN A 32 5.56 -7.02 -8.20
N MET A 33 4.88 -7.26 -9.30
CA MET A 33 4.50 -6.23 -10.25
C MET A 33 3.02 -6.39 -10.58
N SER A 34 2.27 -5.28 -10.58
CA SER A 34 0.91 -5.23 -11.05
C SER A 34 0.74 -4.14 -12.09
N TRP A 35 0.14 -4.47 -13.21
CA TRP A 35 -0.35 -3.51 -14.19
C TRP A 35 -1.84 -3.28 -13.97
N SER A 36 -2.29 -2.04 -14.09
CA SER A 36 -3.67 -1.62 -13.81
C SER A 36 -4.11 -0.55 -14.80
N LEU A 37 -5.32 -0.68 -15.31
CA LEU A 37 -5.98 0.37 -16.12
C LEU A 37 -6.19 1.65 -15.29
N GLY A 38 -6.20 2.80 -15.94
CA GLY A 38 -6.59 4.06 -15.30
C GLY A 38 -7.97 3.94 -14.64
N GLY A 39 -8.10 4.48 -13.41
CA GLY A 39 -9.30 4.33 -12.59
C GLY A 39 -9.33 3.08 -11.70
N THR A 40 -8.35 2.17 -11.83
CA THR A 40 -8.28 1.01 -10.94
C THR A 40 -7.88 1.42 -9.53
N PHE A 41 -8.73 1.05 -8.55
CA PHE A 41 -8.39 1.08 -7.13
C PHE A 41 -8.11 -0.35 -6.64
N ARG A 42 -6.98 -0.53 -5.94
CA ARG A 42 -6.62 -1.79 -5.26
C ARG A 42 -6.33 -1.49 -3.80
N GLY A 43 -7.03 -2.13 -2.90
CA GLY A 43 -6.80 -1.96 -1.46
C GLY A 43 -8.09 -1.75 -0.67
N ILE A 44 -8.00 -1.49 0.60
CA ILE A 44 -6.80 -1.39 1.47
C ILE A 44 -6.48 -2.78 1.99
N HIS A 45 -5.29 -3.27 1.74
CA HIS A 45 -4.87 -4.62 2.14
C HIS A 45 -3.77 -4.59 3.20
N GLY A 46 -3.99 -5.26 4.32
CA GLY A 46 -2.99 -5.60 5.32
C GLY A 46 -2.43 -6.99 5.10
N GLN A 47 -1.18 -7.23 5.50
CA GLN A 47 -0.53 -8.53 5.47
C GLN A 47 0.30 -8.67 6.75
N ARG A 48 0.00 -9.66 7.59
CA ARG A 48 0.71 -9.89 8.86
C ARG A 48 2.20 -10.07 8.63
N GLY A 49 3.02 -9.42 9.47
CA GLY A 49 4.48 -9.57 9.45
C GLY A 49 5.20 -9.07 8.21
N MET A 50 4.50 -8.48 7.22
CA MET A 50 5.06 -8.15 5.92
C MET A 50 5.06 -6.64 5.67
N ASP A 51 6.20 -5.99 5.82
CA ASP A 51 6.42 -4.62 5.36
C ASP A 51 6.44 -4.56 3.83
N LYS A 52 6.07 -3.41 3.28
CA LYS A 52 5.99 -3.23 1.83
C LYS A 52 6.61 -1.90 1.40
N ALA A 53 7.47 -1.97 0.38
CA ALA A 53 8.01 -0.82 -0.34
C ALA A 53 7.42 -0.80 -1.76
N MET A 54 6.77 0.29 -2.16
CA MET A 54 6.06 0.43 -3.44
C MET A 54 6.61 1.58 -4.25
N TRP A 55 6.77 1.38 -5.56
CA TRP A 55 7.13 2.44 -6.51
C TRP A 55 6.41 2.27 -7.84
N ILE A 56 6.42 3.31 -8.65
CA ILE A 56 5.75 3.32 -9.94
C ILE A 56 6.75 2.98 -11.03
N GLY A 57 6.51 1.87 -11.73
CA GLY A 57 7.32 1.44 -12.88
C GLY A 57 6.92 2.12 -14.19
N SER A 58 5.62 2.41 -14.37
CA SER A 58 5.08 3.22 -15.46
C SER A 58 3.78 3.89 -15.03
N GLY A 59 3.43 5.02 -15.62
CA GLY A 59 2.20 5.77 -15.31
C GLY A 59 2.28 6.56 -14.00
N GLU A 60 1.12 6.80 -13.40
CA GLU A 60 0.94 7.63 -12.21
C GLU A 60 -0.14 7.05 -11.30
N ALA A 61 0.10 7.01 -9.99
CA ALA A 61 -0.88 6.58 -8.99
C ALA A 61 -0.79 7.40 -7.70
N THR A 62 -1.89 7.48 -6.97
CA THR A 62 -1.85 7.83 -5.54
C THR A 62 -1.78 6.54 -4.74
N VAL A 63 -0.72 6.39 -3.94
CA VAL A 63 -0.56 5.27 -2.99
C VAL A 63 -1.05 5.69 -1.62
N PHE A 64 -1.59 4.73 -0.86
CA PHE A 64 -2.16 4.92 0.46
C PHE A 64 -1.58 3.94 1.46
N ALA A 65 -1.44 4.38 2.71
CA ALA A 65 -1.31 3.51 3.87
C ALA A 65 -2.28 3.97 4.96
N VAL A 66 -2.96 3.02 5.59
CA VAL A 66 -3.97 3.26 6.63
C VAL A 66 -3.59 2.46 7.86
N ASN A 67 -3.52 3.10 9.02
CA ASN A 67 -3.22 2.40 10.25
C ASN A 67 -4.39 1.48 10.65
N LEU A 68 -4.14 0.17 10.66
CA LEU A 68 -5.11 -0.88 10.97
C LEU A 68 -5.01 -1.39 12.41
N ASP A 69 -4.10 -0.86 13.24
CA ASP A 69 -3.96 -1.28 14.64
C ASP A 69 -5.00 -0.59 15.54
N PRO A 70 -6.04 -1.30 16.01
CA PRO A 70 -7.10 -0.70 16.83
C PRO A 70 -6.65 -0.21 18.20
N ASN A 71 -5.45 -0.62 18.65
CA ASN A 71 -4.86 -0.22 19.93
C ASN A 71 -3.96 1.03 19.78
N SER A 72 -3.69 1.44 18.54
CA SER A 72 -2.89 2.62 18.24
C SER A 72 -3.71 3.90 18.38
N ALA A 73 -3.11 4.95 18.94
CA ALA A 73 -3.67 6.31 18.87
C ALA A 73 -3.81 6.84 17.42
N LEU A 74 -3.14 6.19 16.49
CA LEU A 74 -3.17 6.51 15.05
C LEU A 74 -4.14 5.62 14.26
N PHE A 75 -5.01 4.82 14.92
CA PHE A 75 -5.97 3.96 14.24
C PHE A 75 -6.80 4.75 13.22
N GLY A 76 -6.83 4.29 11.98
CA GLY A 76 -7.52 4.94 10.88
C GLY A 76 -6.76 6.12 10.25
N LYS A 77 -5.61 6.53 10.79
CA LYS A 77 -4.77 7.56 10.16
C LYS A 77 -4.37 7.12 8.76
N VAL A 78 -4.50 8.05 7.80
CA VAL A 78 -4.09 7.85 6.40
C VAL A 78 -2.81 8.62 6.11
N VAL A 79 -1.89 7.97 5.43
CA VAL A 79 -0.75 8.60 4.75
C VAL A 79 -0.90 8.30 3.28
N SER A 80 -0.86 9.31 2.43
CA SER A 80 -0.97 9.14 0.98
C SER A 80 0.09 9.96 0.25
N GLN A 81 0.50 9.45 -0.91
CA GLN A 81 1.46 10.12 -1.79
C GLN A 81 1.10 9.88 -3.24
N LYS A 82 0.99 10.95 -4.02
CA LYS A 82 0.93 10.87 -5.47
C LYS A 82 2.34 10.64 -6.02
N MET A 83 2.50 9.60 -6.84
CA MET A 83 3.78 9.15 -7.37
C MET A 83 3.65 8.83 -8.85
N LYS A 84 4.75 8.98 -9.58
CA LYS A 84 4.85 8.64 -11.01
C LYS A 84 6.17 7.93 -11.33
N ALA A 85 6.22 7.27 -12.47
CA ALA A 85 7.46 6.67 -12.95
C ALA A 85 8.58 7.70 -13.06
N GLY A 86 9.76 7.33 -12.58
CA GLY A 86 10.96 8.17 -12.63
C GLY A 86 11.00 9.35 -11.66
N ASP A 87 10.10 9.42 -10.65
CA ASP A 87 10.14 10.47 -9.63
C ASP A 87 11.11 10.19 -8.46
N GLY A 88 11.77 9.03 -8.49
CA GLY A 88 12.74 8.61 -7.47
C GLY A 88 12.12 8.27 -6.11
N LYS A 89 10.80 8.15 -6.01
CA LYS A 89 10.12 7.88 -4.75
C LYS A 89 9.80 6.42 -4.56
N VAL A 90 9.98 5.96 -3.32
CA VAL A 90 9.51 4.65 -2.84
C VAL A 90 8.66 4.88 -1.60
N PHE A 91 7.44 4.40 -1.62
CA PHE A 91 6.51 4.47 -0.49
C PHE A 91 6.68 3.22 0.38
N TYR A 92 7.30 3.38 1.53
CA TYR A 92 7.49 2.30 2.50
C TYR A 92 6.42 2.35 3.59
N ALA A 93 5.78 1.22 3.88
CA ALA A 93 4.78 1.10 4.94
C ALA A 93 5.00 -0.18 5.76
N PRO A 94 5.03 -0.08 7.11
CA PRO A 94 5.06 -1.23 8.00
C PRO A 94 3.83 -2.12 7.85
N TRP A 95 3.93 -3.38 8.29
CA TRP A 95 2.92 -4.42 8.05
C TRP A 95 1.53 -4.12 8.63
N TRP A 96 1.43 -3.42 9.76
CA TRP A 96 0.15 -3.03 10.37
C TRP A 96 -0.52 -1.80 9.74
N TRP A 97 0.08 -1.25 8.69
CA TRP A 97 -0.56 -0.26 7.83
C TRP A 97 -1.09 -0.97 6.58
N GLY A 98 -2.40 -1.01 6.43
CA GLY A 98 -3.02 -1.49 5.19
C GLY A 98 -2.64 -0.60 4.01
N ARG A 99 -2.33 -1.19 2.86
CA ARG A 99 -1.83 -0.49 1.67
C ARG A 99 -2.80 -0.61 0.52
N GLY A 100 -2.82 0.43 -0.31
CA GLY A 100 -3.58 0.47 -1.54
C GLY A 100 -3.08 1.53 -2.49
N PHE A 101 -3.66 1.58 -3.69
CA PHE A 101 -3.40 2.65 -4.64
C PHE A 101 -4.58 2.91 -5.57
N LEU A 102 -4.66 4.13 -6.10
CA LEU A 102 -5.52 4.53 -7.20
C LEU A 102 -4.66 4.86 -8.41
N ALA A 103 -4.80 4.12 -9.50
CA ALA A 103 -4.14 4.39 -10.76
C ALA A 103 -4.84 5.57 -11.47
N HIS A 104 -4.09 6.65 -11.77
CA HIS A 104 -4.65 7.82 -12.48
C HIS A 104 -4.70 7.61 -13.99
N GLU A 105 -3.84 6.77 -14.51
CA GLU A 105 -3.73 6.31 -15.89
C GLU A 105 -3.30 4.83 -15.87
N ASP A 106 -3.06 4.22 -17.03
CA ASP A 106 -2.53 2.86 -17.11
C ASP A 106 -1.17 2.81 -16.40
N THR A 107 -1.12 2.08 -15.29
CA THR A 107 -0.03 2.18 -14.33
C THR A 107 0.53 0.82 -13.96
N THR A 108 1.86 0.71 -13.96
CA THR A 108 2.59 -0.40 -13.36
C THR A 108 3.07 -0.02 -11.96
N VAL A 109 2.57 -0.71 -10.94
CA VAL A 109 3.08 -0.61 -9.58
C VAL A 109 3.95 -1.81 -9.29
N VAL A 110 5.19 -1.57 -8.86
CA VAL A 110 6.12 -2.59 -8.40
C VAL A 110 6.26 -2.46 -6.89
N TYR A 111 6.32 -3.59 -6.19
CA TYR A 111 6.51 -3.57 -4.75
C TYR A 111 7.32 -4.75 -4.25
N ALA A 112 8.22 -4.43 -3.32
CA ALA A 112 9.04 -5.40 -2.59
C ALA A 112 8.47 -5.62 -1.19
N THR A 113 8.56 -6.85 -0.69
CA THR A 113 8.00 -7.25 0.61
C THR A 113 9.04 -7.98 1.45
N THR A 114 9.00 -7.76 2.76
CA THR A 114 9.95 -8.37 3.71
C THR A 114 9.67 -9.84 3.98
N ASP A 115 8.47 -10.33 3.61
CA ASP A 115 8.13 -11.75 3.67
C ASP A 115 7.41 -12.20 2.38
N ILE A 116 7.19 -13.51 2.24
CA ILE A 116 6.45 -14.14 1.15
C ILE A 116 4.95 -14.01 1.42
N TYR A 117 4.16 -13.68 0.39
CA TYR A 117 2.71 -13.57 0.49
C TYR A 117 2.07 -14.89 0.94
N ARG A 118 1.19 -14.79 1.94
CA ARG A 118 0.31 -15.88 2.42
C ARG A 118 -1.12 -15.37 2.51
N GLN A 119 -2.04 -16.04 1.83
CA GLN A 119 -3.44 -15.62 1.75
C GLN A 119 -4.10 -15.52 3.14
N GLU A 120 -3.79 -16.44 4.05
CA GLU A 120 -4.30 -16.49 5.43
C GLU A 120 -3.83 -15.33 6.32
N HIS A 121 -2.80 -14.63 5.91
CA HIS A 121 -2.28 -13.46 6.62
C HIS A 121 -2.92 -12.15 6.16
N GLU A 122 -3.69 -12.20 5.06
CA GLU A 122 -4.26 -11.00 4.47
C GLU A 122 -5.53 -10.55 5.18
N ILE A 123 -5.71 -9.23 5.25
CA ILE A 123 -6.98 -8.58 5.57
C ILE A 123 -7.26 -7.50 4.53
N ALA A 124 -8.53 -7.36 4.13
CA ALA A 124 -8.98 -6.32 3.24
C ALA A 124 -9.97 -5.41 3.96
N VAL A 125 -9.73 -4.10 3.92
CA VAL A 125 -10.58 -3.06 4.52
C VAL A 125 -11.13 -2.17 3.43
N SER A 126 -12.44 -1.88 3.49
CA SER A 126 -13.15 -1.08 2.51
C SER A 126 -12.70 0.38 2.55
N TYR A 127 -12.29 0.93 1.41
CA TYR A 127 -11.95 2.35 1.30
C TYR A 127 -13.16 3.26 1.61
N LEU A 128 -14.39 2.76 1.43
CA LEU A 128 -15.62 3.50 1.74
C LEU A 128 -15.76 3.83 3.23
N SER A 129 -15.14 3.03 4.09
CA SER A 129 -15.11 3.25 5.55
C SER A 129 -13.95 4.14 6.02
N ILE A 130 -13.14 4.68 5.10
CA ILE A 130 -11.97 5.49 5.38
C ILE A 130 -12.14 6.85 4.68
N PRO A 131 -12.66 7.89 5.38
CA PRO A 131 -13.08 9.15 4.76
C PRO A 131 -12.01 9.82 3.88
N ASP A 132 -10.75 9.82 4.33
CA ASP A 132 -9.64 10.46 3.59
C ASP A 132 -9.33 9.70 2.29
N VAL A 133 -9.32 8.36 2.30
CA VAL A 133 -9.13 7.55 1.09
C VAL A 133 -10.33 7.72 0.15
N LYS A 134 -11.55 7.62 0.70
CA LYS A 134 -12.80 7.80 -0.06
C LYS A 134 -12.82 9.15 -0.78
N SER A 135 -12.47 10.23 -0.08
CA SER A 135 -12.43 11.58 -0.65
C SER A 135 -11.49 11.68 -1.86
N VAL A 136 -10.30 11.08 -1.79
CA VAL A 136 -9.34 11.06 -2.91
C VAL A 136 -9.86 10.22 -4.07
N VAL A 137 -10.39 9.02 -3.78
CA VAL A 137 -10.87 8.08 -4.80
C VAL A 137 -12.06 8.65 -5.55
N GLU A 138 -13.10 9.11 -4.83
CA GLU A 138 -14.31 9.69 -5.45
C GLU A 138 -14.02 11.06 -6.09
N GLY A 139 -13.16 11.88 -5.46
CA GLY A 139 -12.75 13.18 -5.96
C GLY A 139 -11.91 13.11 -7.25
N SER A 140 -11.34 11.95 -7.59
CA SER A 140 -10.55 11.76 -8.82
C SER A 140 -11.37 11.92 -10.11
N ARG A 141 -12.70 11.71 -10.05
CA ARG A 141 -13.62 11.71 -11.19
C ARG A 141 -13.28 10.68 -12.28
N LEU A 142 -12.53 9.65 -11.93
CA LEU A 142 -12.20 8.54 -12.81
C LEU A 142 -13.34 7.52 -12.85
N ASN A 143 -13.44 6.77 -13.94
CA ASN A 143 -14.30 5.58 -13.99
C ASN A 143 -13.64 4.49 -13.13
N LEU A 144 -14.15 4.28 -11.91
CA LEU A 144 -13.54 3.38 -10.95
C LEU A 144 -13.69 1.92 -11.34
N ILE A 145 -12.59 1.20 -11.28
CA ILE A 145 -12.50 -0.25 -11.47
C ILE A 145 -12.05 -0.85 -10.14
N ILE A 146 -12.94 -1.62 -9.49
CA ILE A 146 -12.72 -2.20 -8.16
C ILE A 146 -13.08 -3.68 -8.21
N SER A 147 -12.23 -4.55 -7.69
CA SER A 147 -12.47 -5.98 -7.65
C SER A 147 -13.63 -6.34 -6.70
N ASP A 148 -14.31 -7.47 -6.95
CA ASP A 148 -15.36 -7.99 -6.07
C ASP A 148 -14.86 -8.20 -4.64
N LYS A 149 -13.60 -8.59 -4.48
CA LYS A 149 -12.95 -8.74 -3.19
C LYS A 149 -12.88 -7.42 -2.43
N ASP A 150 -12.44 -6.35 -3.09
CA ASP A 150 -12.30 -5.03 -2.46
C ASP A 150 -13.67 -4.37 -2.20
N GLN A 151 -14.68 -4.68 -3.02
CA GLN A 151 -16.06 -4.25 -2.78
C GLN A 151 -16.68 -4.92 -1.54
N LYS A 152 -16.28 -6.17 -1.23
CA LYS A 152 -16.75 -6.96 -0.08
C LYS A 152 -15.85 -6.85 1.15
N ALA A 153 -14.85 -5.96 1.11
CA ALA A 153 -13.92 -5.75 2.21
C ALA A 153 -14.63 -5.24 3.49
N ILE A 154 -14.05 -5.54 4.65
CA ILE A 154 -14.65 -5.20 5.94
C ILE A 154 -14.65 -3.69 6.21
N ASP A 155 -15.59 -3.23 7.02
CA ASP A 155 -15.61 -1.86 7.52
C ASP A 155 -14.51 -1.64 8.57
N LEU A 156 -13.76 -0.52 8.46
CA LEU A 156 -12.64 -0.23 9.36
C LEU A 156 -13.08 -0.12 10.82
N HIS A 157 -14.12 0.64 11.09
CA HIS A 157 -14.55 0.95 12.45
C HIS A 157 -15.48 -0.12 13.04
N GLY A 158 -16.32 -0.72 12.20
CA GLY A 158 -17.24 -1.80 12.59
C GLY A 158 -16.55 -3.15 12.81
N SER A 159 -15.30 -3.32 12.34
CA SER A 159 -14.55 -4.59 12.43
C SER A 159 -13.34 -4.52 13.36
N ARG A 160 -13.38 -3.65 14.38
CA ARG A 160 -12.24 -3.45 15.32
C ARG A 160 -11.77 -4.74 15.98
N ASP A 161 -12.67 -5.64 16.34
CA ASP A 161 -12.31 -6.91 17.00
C ASP A 161 -11.59 -7.85 16.03
N VAL A 162 -12.03 -7.90 14.78
CA VAL A 162 -11.34 -8.65 13.71
C VAL A 162 -9.93 -8.11 13.49
N LEU A 163 -9.79 -6.78 13.43
CA LEU A 163 -8.50 -6.11 13.26
C LEU A 163 -7.58 -6.31 14.47
N ARG A 164 -8.14 -6.33 15.69
CA ARG A 164 -7.37 -6.59 16.91
C ARG A 164 -6.79 -8.01 16.90
N GLU A 165 -7.59 -9.01 16.55
CA GLU A 165 -7.13 -10.37 16.43
C GLU A 165 -6.13 -10.55 15.30
N TRP A 166 -6.39 -9.94 14.14
CA TRP A 166 -5.44 -9.95 13.01
C TRP A 166 -4.07 -9.36 13.41
N LYS A 167 -4.07 -8.24 14.15
CA LYS A 167 -2.84 -7.58 14.62
C LYS A 167 -2.11 -8.43 15.66
N ARG A 168 -2.84 -8.99 16.64
CA ARG A 168 -2.27 -9.85 17.69
C ARG A 168 -1.50 -11.05 17.10
N VAL A 169 -2.13 -11.77 16.17
CA VAL A 169 -1.48 -12.92 15.50
C VAL A 169 -0.26 -12.47 14.67
N GLY A 170 -0.30 -11.28 14.09
CA GLY A 170 0.84 -10.72 13.36
C GLY A 170 2.03 -10.37 14.26
N ASP A 171 1.77 -9.88 15.48
CA ASP A 171 2.84 -9.64 16.47
C ASP A 171 3.50 -10.95 16.91
N GLU A 172 2.72 -11.99 17.15
CA GLU A 172 3.23 -13.33 17.55
C GLU A 172 4.14 -13.94 16.47
N ILE A 173 3.80 -13.80 15.18
CA ILE A 173 4.65 -14.29 14.07
C ILE A 173 6.04 -13.67 14.14
N LEU A 174 6.14 -12.37 14.48
CA LEU A 174 7.42 -11.66 14.52
C LEU A 174 8.25 -11.96 15.78
N GLU A 175 7.62 -12.45 16.86
CA GLU A 175 8.32 -12.86 18.08
C GLU A 175 8.97 -14.25 17.92
N ASP A 176 8.47 -15.08 17.00
CA ASP A 176 8.94 -16.45 16.74
C ASP A 176 10.04 -16.52 15.66
N GLU A 177 10.36 -15.41 14.96
CA GLU A 177 11.44 -15.28 13.95
C GLU A 177 12.72 -14.66 14.51
#